data_d57faea522ff40d1aa6faf025b4de0a0
#
_entry.id   d57faea522ff40d1aa6faf025b4de0a0
#
_cell.length_a   1.000
_cell.length_b   1.000
_cell.length_c   1.000
_cell.angle_alpha   90.00
_cell.angle_beta   90.00
_cell.angle_gamma   90.00
#
_symmetry.space_group_name_H-M   'P 1'
#
loop_
_entity.id
_entity.type
_entity.pdbx_description
1 polymer ?
#
loop_
_entity_poly.entity_id
_entity_poly.type
_entity_poly.pdbx_seq_one_letter_code
_entity_poly.pdbx_strand_id
1 'polypeptide(L)'
;LDMILNQEYKGLYVFLGKYSGMYKFKGRNRKDMANVGIMGAGSWGTALALLLHRNGHQVTVWSISEEEVKMLSEKREHVSKLPGVKIPEDMAFTTDVESTVKGKDFLVLAVPSPFTRNTARSMSPYVAEGQIIVDVAKGIEESTLMTLSQQIEQEIPQADVAVLSGPSHAEEVGRGLPTIVVVGS
;
A
#
# COMPACT_ATOMS: atom_id res chain seq x y z
N LEU A 1 7.13 8.55 -1.64
CA LEU A 1 6.92 8.34 -0.20
C LEU A 1 6.31 9.57 0.44
N ASP A 2 6.74 10.75 0.07
CA ASP A 2 6.22 12.02 0.58
C ASP A 2 4.78 12.33 0.17
N MET A 3 4.28 11.69 -0.88
CA MET A 3 2.87 11.80 -1.25
C MET A 3 1.94 11.17 -0.20
N ILE A 4 2.45 10.19 0.57
CA ILE A 4 1.73 9.60 1.70
C ILE A 4 1.78 10.52 2.93
N LEU A 5 2.78 11.41 3.02
CA LEU A 5 3.19 12.07 4.25
C LEU A 5 2.87 13.56 4.33
N ASN A 6 2.44 14.21 3.27
CA ASN A 6 2.46 15.68 3.20
C ASN A 6 1.08 16.35 3.10
N GLN A 7 0.15 15.95 3.94
CA GLN A 7 -1.00 16.80 4.25
C GLN A 7 -1.19 16.87 5.76
N GLU A 8 -1.65 18.04 6.25
CA GLU A 8 -2.06 18.30 7.64
C GLU A 8 -3.20 17.35 8.08
N TYR A 9 -2.89 16.06 8.13
CA TYR A 9 -3.79 15.08 8.70
C TYR A 9 -3.44 14.89 10.17
N LYS A 10 -4.35 15.29 11.01
CA LYS A 10 -4.38 14.89 12.41
C LYS A 10 -4.38 13.36 12.45
N GLY A 11 -3.21 12.74 12.51
CA GLY A 11 -3.18 11.33 12.80
C GLY A 11 -2.06 10.43 12.29
N LEU A 12 -1.29 10.79 11.30
CA LEU A 12 -0.16 9.94 10.87
C LEU A 12 1.17 10.67 11.10
N TYR A 13 2.00 10.15 12.00
CA TYR A 13 3.36 10.64 12.25
C TYR A 13 4.36 9.70 11.64
N VAL A 14 5.26 10.23 10.80
CA VAL A 14 6.31 9.45 10.16
C VAL A 14 7.66 9.85 10.71
N PHE A 15 8.40 8.85 11.21
CA PHE A 15 9.79 8.99 11.57
C PHE A 15 10.65 8.39 10.46
N LEU A 16 11.47 9.23 9.80
CA LEU A 16 12.45 8.78 8.83
C LEU A 16 13.70 8.29 9.59
N GLY A 17 14.00 7.00 9.48
CA GLY A 17 15.25 6.42 9.99
C GLY A 17 16.44 6.92 9.18
N LYS A 18 17.51 7.25 9.87
CA LYS A 18 18.95 7.47 9.56
C LYS A 18 19.43 7.93 8.17
N TYR A 19 18.64 8.59 7.35
CA TYR A 19 19.15 9.42 6.27
C TYR A 19 18.86 10.88 6.59
N SER A 20 19.86 11.57 7.11
CA SER A 20 19.87 13.00 7.40
C SER A 20 19.97 13.83 6.12
N GLY A 21 19.06 13.61 5.21
CA GLY A 21 18.73 14.52 4.14
C GLY A 21 17.33 15.05 4.41
N MET A 22 17.25 16.23 4.99
CA MET A 22 15.99 16.93 5.16
C MET A 22 15.52 17.36 3.76
N TYR A 23 14.84 16.46 3.06
CA TYR A 23 14.14 16.81 1.84
C TYR A 23 12.97 17.71 2.23
N LYS A 24 13.20 19.02 2.12
CA LYS A 24 12.12 20.01 2.16
C LYS A 24 11.26 19.80 0.94
N PHE A 25 10.16 19.05 1.08
CA PHE A 25 9.15 18.98 0.04
C PHE A 25 8.55 20.36 -0.15
N LYS A 26 8.73 20.93 -1.33
CA LYS A 26 7.86 22.00 -1.80
C LYS A 26 6.48 21.37 -1.95
N GLY A 27 5.52 21.81 -1.12
CA GLY A 27 4.16 21.35 -1.18
C GLY A 27 3.68 21.35 -2.62
N ARG A 28 3.37 20.16 -3.13
CA ARG A 28 2.67 20.02 -4.39
C ARG A 28 1.25 20.54 -4.17
N ASN A 29 0.81 21.37 -5.07
CA ASN A 29 -0.55 21.88 -5.08
C ASN A 29 -1.54 20.72 -5.19
N ARG A 30 -2.80 20.91 -4.78
CA ARG A 30 -3.96 20.01 -4.93
C ARG A 30 -4.15 19.35 -6.32
N LYS A 31 -3.21 19.53 -7.25
CA LYS A 31 -3.18 18.95 -8.61
C LYS A 31 -2.43 17.63 -8.74
N ASP A 32 -1.81 17.15 -7.67
CA ASP A 32 -0.96 15.95 -7.75
C ASP A 32 -1.69 14.72 -7.19
N MET A 33 -2.85 14.40 -7.76
CA MET A 33 -3.51 13.12 -7.52
C MET A 33 -2.66 12.02 -8.13
N ALA A 34 -2.24 11.05 -7.30
CA ALA A 34 -1.53 9.87 -7.77
C ALA A 34 -2.50 8.73 -8.05
N ASN A 35 -2.14 7.90 -9.03
CA ASN A 35 -2.75 6.61 -9.26
C ASN A 35 -1.98 5.55 -8.47
N VAL A 36 -2.63 4.92 -7.51
CA VAL A 36 -2.01 3.95 -6.61
C VAL A 36 -2.60 2.57 -6.81
N GLY A 37 -1.70 1.57 -6.94
CA GLY A 37 -2.09 0.18 -6.93
C GLY A 37 -1.80 -0.44 -5.56
N ILE A 38 -2.76 -1.14 -4.98
CA ILE A 38 -2.59 -1.86 -3.70
C ILE A 38 -2.77 -3.34 -3.95
N MET A 39 -1.73 -4.12 -3.70
CA MET A 39 -1.74 -5.57 -3.81
C MET A 39 -2.08 -6.18 -2.45
N GLY A 40 -3.34 -6.56 -2.29
CA GLY A 40 -3.88 -7.15 -1.07
C GLY A 40 -5.04 -6.37 -0.46
N ALA A 41 -6.23 -6.96 -0.46
CA ALA A 41 -7.46 -6.39 0.07
C ALA A 41 -7.75 -6.81 1.53
N GLY A 42 -6.74 -7.23 2.29
CA GLY A 42 -6.87 -7.51 3.71
C GLY A 42 -7.20 -6.26 4.53
N SER A 43 -7.32 -6.40 5.87
CA SER A 43 -7.63 -5.28 6.76
C SER A 43 -6.65 -4.11 6.57
N TRP A 44 -5.34 -4.41 6.53
CA TRP A 44 -4.30 -3.39 6.41
C TRP A 44 -4.29 -2.73 5.03
N GLY A 45 -4.35 -3.51 3.94
CA GLY A 45 -4.44 -2.97 2.58
C GLY A 45 -5.68 -2.10 2.37
N THR A 46 -6.84 -2.54 2.88
CA THR A 46 -8.08 -1.75 2.83
C THR A 46 -7.98 -0.47 3.65
N ALA A 47 -7.39 -0.50 4.84
CA ALA A 47 -7.22 0.69 5.67
C ALA A 47 -6.30 1.73 5.00
N LEU A 48 -5.19 1.28 4.40
CA LEU A 48 -4.29 2.16 3.62
C LEU A 48 -4.96 2.69 2.35
N ALA A 49 -5.75 1.87 1.66
CA ALA A 49 -6.53 2.30 0.51
C ALA A 49 -7.46 3.47 0.86
N LEU A 50 -8.18 3.34 1.97
CA LEU A 50 -9.06 4.39 2.49
C LEU A 50 -8.29 5.66 2.88
N LEU A 51 -7.13 5.52 3.50
CA LEU A 51 -6.28 6.66 3.86
C LEU A 51 -5.82 7.41 2.59
N LEU A 52 -5.31 6.69 1.60
CA LEU A 52 -4.85 7.26 0.33
C LEU A 52 -6.00 7.93 -0.44
N HIS A 53 -7.16 7.27 -0.49
CA HIS A 53 -8.35 7.85 -1.11
C HIS A 53 -8.81 9.14 -0.43
N ARG A 54 -8.84 9.18 0.91
CA ARG A 54 -9.15 10.40 1.69
C ARG A 54 -8.17 11.54 1.42
N ASN A 55 -6.93 11.20 1.04
CA ASN A 55 -5.90 12.15 0.63
C ASN A 55 -6.02 12.60 -0.83
N GLY A 56 -7.05 12.14 -1.54
CA GLY A 56 -7.37 12.56 -2.91
C GLY A 56 -6.67 11.74 -3.99
N HIS A 57 -6.06 10.60 -3.65
CA HIS A 57 -5.45 9.71 -4.63
C HIS A 57 -6.49 8.77 -5.26
N GLN A 58 -6.26 8.37 -6.51
CA GLN A 58 -7.01 7.29 -7.14
C GLN A 58 -6.41 5.95 -6.73
N VAL A 59 -7.24 5.06 -6.20
CA VAL A 59 -6.78 3.79 -5.63
C VAL A 59 -7.47 2.62 -6.32
N THR A 60 -6.66 1.67 -6.78
CA THR A 60 -7.11 0.36 -7.25
C THR A 60 -6.58 -0.70 -6.30
N VAL A 61 -7.46 -1.54 -5.78
CA VAL A 61 -7.10 -2.60 -4.82
C VAL A 61 -7.28 -3.95 -5.45
N TRP A 62 -6.23 -4.75 -5.43
CA TRP A 62 -6.23 -6.12 -5.91
C TRP A 62 -6.48 -7.12 -4.78
N SER A 63 -7.29 -8.13 -5.07
CA SER A 63 -7.37 -9.36 -4.28
C SER A 63 -7.27 -10.59 -5.18
N ILE A 64 -6.69 -11.68 -4.66
CA ILE A 64 -6.69 -12.97 -5.32
C ILE A 64 -8.09 -13.60 -5.35
N SER A 65 -9.00 -13.18 -4.46
CA SER A 65 -10.35 -13.74 -4.29
C SER A 65 -11.39 -12.89 -5.03
N GLU A 66 -12.05 -13.48 -6.02
CA GLU A 66 -13.20 -12.87 -6.69
C GLU A 66 -14.35 -12.59 -5.73
N GLU A 67 -14.55 -13.47 -4.75
CA GLU A 67 -15.59 -13.31 -3.71
C GLU A 67 -15.29 -12.09 -2.83
N GLU A 68 -14.01 -11.87 -2.47
CA GLU A 68 -13.60 -10.70 -1.69
C GLU A 68 -13.78 -9.41 -2.51
N VAL A 69 -13.38 -9.40 -3.78
CA VAL A 69 -13.60 -8.28 -4.70
C VAL A 69 -15.08 -7.96 -4.83
N LYS A 70 -15.92 -8.97 -5.05
CA LYS A 70 -17.36 -8.81 -5.14
C LYS A 70 -17.96 -8.23 -3.86
N MET A 71 -17.58 -8.79 -2.70
CA MET A 71 -18.04 -8.30 -1.39
C MET A 71 -17.68 -6.82 -1.19
N LEU A 72 -16.41 -6.43 -1.46
CA LEU A 72 -15.94 -5.07 -1.30
C LEU A 72 -16.64 -4.09 -2.25
N SER A 73 -16.89 -4.52 -3.49
CA SER A 73 -17.56 -3.71 -4.50
C SER A 73 -19.05 -3.53 -4.24
N GLU A 74 -19.74 -4.55 -3.73
CA GLU A 74 -21.20 -4.52 -3.52
C GLU A 74 -21.56 -3.94 -2.14
N LYS A 75 -20.88 -4.40 -1.07
CA LYS A 75 -21.22 -3.98 0.30
C LYS A 75 -20.55 -2.69 0.73
N ARG A 76 -19.52 -2.26 0.01
CA ARG A 76 -18.72 -1.09 0.38
C ARG A 76 -18.27 -1.12 1.84
N GLU A 77 -17.92 -2.32 2.28
CA GLU A 77 -17.41 -2.60 3.62
C GLU A 77 -16.67 -3.94 3.61
N HIS A 78 -15.54 -4.03 4.29
CA HIS A 78 -14.89 -5.31 4.52
C HIS A 78 -15.46 -5.96 5.79
N VAL A 79 -16.60 -6.61 5.66
CA VAL A 79 -17.40 -7.09 6.80
C VAL A 79 -16.67 -8.04 7.76
N SER A 80 -15.68 -8.79 7.28
CA SER A 80 -14.94 -9.78 8.09
C SER A 80 -13.62 -9.27 8.65
N LYS A 81 -12.91 -8.38 7.94
CA LYS A 81 -11.55 -7.97 8.32
C LYS A 81 -11.44 -6.50 8.74
N LEU A 82 -12.43 -5.66 8.40
CA LEU A 82 -12.47 -4.23 8.78
C LEU A 82 -13.92 -3.75 8.97
N PRO A 83 -14.67 -4.38 9.90
CA PRO A 83 -16.09 -4.08 10.07
C PRO A 83 -16.34 -2.64 10.54
N GLY A 84 -17.46 -2.08 10.08
CA GLY A 84 -17.90 -0.72 10.45
C GLY A 84 -17.17 0.41 9.74
N VAL A 85 -16.25 0.11 8.81
CA VAL A 85 -15.55 1.12 8.02
C VAL A 85 -16.10 1.14 6.60
N LYS A 86 -16.73 2.24 6.21
CA LYS A 86 -17.33 2.40 4.88
C LYS A 86 -16.29 2.71 3.82
N ILE A 87 -16.43 2.08 2.67
CA ILE A 87 -15.59 2.22 1.49
C ILE A 87 -16.29 3.15 0.48
N PRO A 88 -15.61 4.18 -0.04
CA PRO A 88 -16.15 5.06 -1.07
C PRO A 88 -16.56 4.33 -2.34
N GLU A 89 -17.62 4.83 -3.00
CA GLU A 89 -18.20 4.21 -4.22
C GLU A 89 -17.24 4.23 -5.42
N ASP A 90 -16.35 5.22 -5.48
CA ASP A 90 -15.37 5.42 -6.56
C ASP A 90 -14.05 4.66 -6.36
N MET A 91 -13.90 3.90 -5.26
CA MET A 91 -12.75 3.02 -5.06
C MET A 91 -12.89 1.73 -5.87
N ALA A 92 -11.86 1.38 -6.64
CA ALA A 92 -11.87 0.22 -7.52
C ALA A 92 -11.26 -1.02 -6.85
N PHE A 93 -11.91 -2.17 -7.06
CA PHE A 93 -11.44 -3.49 -6.63
C PHE A 93 -11.39 -4.44 -7.83
N THR A 94 -10.35 -5.29 -7.91
CA THR A 94 -10.15 -6.19 -9.04
C THR A 94 -9.31 -7.41 -8.66
N THR A 95 -9.42 -8.48 -9.46
CA THR A 95 -8.50 -9.64 -9.42
C THR A 95 -7.42 -9.55 -10.49
N ASP A 96 -7.44 -8.50 -11.31
CA ASP A 96 -6.47 -8.31 -12.40
C ASP A 96 -5.21 -7.59 -11.90
N VAL A 97 -4.08 -8.33 -11.93
CA VAL A 97 -2.76 -7.82 -11.53
C VAL A 97 -2.28 -6.71 -12.47
N GLU A 98 -2.45 -6.88 -13.78
CA GLU A 98 -1.96 -5.90 -14.75
C GLU A 98 -2.58 -4.53 -14.53
N SER A 99 -3.88 -4.45 -14.40
CA SER A 99 -4.60 -3.17 -14.19
C SER A 99 -4.29 -2.52 -12.84
N THR A 100 -3.86 -3.33 -11.86
CA THR A 100 -3.45 -2.82 -10.54
C THR A 100 -2.02 -2.30 -10.52
N VAL A 101 -1.15 -2.77 -11.41
CA VAL A 101 0.28 -2.44 -11.41
C VAL A 101 0.64 -1.42 -12.50
N LYS A 102 0.18 -1.66 -13.72
CA LYS A 102 0.60 -0.89 -14.91
C LYS A 102 0.10 0.55 -14.88
N GLY A 103 1.01 1.49 -15.12
CA GLY A 103 0.69 2.92 -15.18
C GLY A 103 0.34 3.55 -13.83
N LYS A 104 0.66 2.90 -12.71
CA LYS A 104 0.54 3.49 -11.38
C LYS A 104 1.78 4.30 -11.02
N ASP A 105 1.58 5.39 -10.28
CA ASP A 105 2.66 6.25 -9.82
C ASP A 105 3.50 5.54 -8.74
N PHE A 106 2.85 4.75 -7.88
CA PHE A 106 3.49 3.83 -6.95
C PHE A 106 2.57 2.67 -6.58
N LEU A 107 3.17 1.64 -6.00
CA LEU A 107 2.50 0.41 -5.60
C LEU A 107 2.64 0.19 -4.09
N VAL A 108 1.63 -0.40 -3.48
CA VAL A 108 1.66 -0.84 -2.08
C VAL A 108 1.48 -2.35 -2.04
N LEU A 109 2.44 -3.07 -1.46
CA LEU A 109 2.36 -4.52 -1.30
C LEU A 109 1.91 -4.85 0.13
N ALA A 110 0.65 -5.27 0.26
CA ALA A 110 -0.06 -5.48 1.53
C ALA A 110 -0.62 -6.90 1.70
N VAL A 111 0.01 -7.88 1.04
CA VAL A 111 -0.34 -9.29 1.22
C VAL A 111 0.33 -9.87 2.48
N PRO A 112 -0.20 -10.95 3.08
CA PRO A 112 0.50 -11.63 4.16
C PRO A 112 1.89 -12.13 3.72
N SER A 113 2.88 -12.07 4.63
CA SER A 113 4.29 -12.36 4.32
C SER A 113 4.57 -13.67 3.55
N PRO A 114 3.86 -14.80 3.77
CA PRO A 114 4.09 -16.01 2.99
C PRO A 114 3.77 -15.88 1.50
N PHE A 115 2.99 -14.87 1.12
CA PHE A 115 2.57 -14.63 -0.26
C PHE A 115 3.36 -13.51 -0.96
N THR A 116 4.25 -12.81 -0.25
CA THR A 116 5.00 -11.66 -0.78
C THR A 116 5.76 -12.02 -2.04
N ARG A 117 6.58 -13.08 -2.02
CA ARG A 117 7.39 -13.51 -3.17
C ARG A 117 6.55 -13.84 -4.40
N ASN A 118 5.50 -14.65 -4.21
CA ASN A 118 4.65 -15.07 -5.34
C ASN A 118 3.86 -13.89 -5.92
N THR A 119 3.40 -12.98 -5.07
CA THR A 119 2.73 -11.76 -5.52
C THR A 119 3.70 -10.85 -6.27
N ALA A 120 4.90 -10.61 -5.74
CA ALA A 120 5.94 -9.83 -6.41
C ALA A 120 6.27 -10.42 -7.79
N ARG A 121 6.44 -11.75 -7.89
CA ARG A 121 6.67 -12.44 -9.17
C ARG A 121 5.52 -12.20 -10.17
N SER A 122 4.28 -12.22 -9.73
CA SER A 122 3.13 -11.96 -10.60
C SER A 122 3.03 -10.50 -11.06
N MET A 123 3.55 -9.57 -10.27
CA MET A 123 3.61 -8.14 -10.59
C MET A 123 4.73 -7.81 -11.58
N SER A 124 5.87 -8.53 -11.48
CA SER A 124 7.13 -8.22 -12.17
C SER A 124 7.00 -7.89 -13.67
N PRO A 125 6.18 -8.60 -14.48
CA PRO A 125 6.02 -8.28 -15.89
C PRO A 125 5.40 -6.90 -16.19
N TYR A 126 4.74 -6.30 -15.22
CA TYR A 126 3.96 -5.06 -15.38
C TYR A 126 4.59 -3.86 -14.69
N VAL A 127 5.62 -4.09 -13.84
CA VAL A 127 6.34 -3.04 -13.10
C VAL A 127 7.31 -2.33 -14.02
N ALA A 128 7.24 -1.01 -14.05
CA ALA A 128 8.15 -0.18 -14.83
C ALA A 128 9.51 0.02 -14.12
N GLU A 129 10.53 0.39 -14.89
CA GLU A 129 11.84 0.75 -14.36
C GLU A 129 11.75 1.92 -13.37
N GLY A 130 12.32 1.77 -12.18
CA GLY A 130 12.27 2.76 -11.11
C GLY A 130 10.89 2.97 -10.48
N GLN A 131 9.92 2.08 -10.74
CA GLN A 131 8.61 2.19 -10.10
C GLN A 131 8.72 1.87 -8.62
N ILE A 132 8.19 2.76 -7.78
CA ILE A 132 8.27 2.60 -6.33
C ILE A 132 7.28 1.53 -5.86
N ILE A 133 7.77 0.57 -5.07
CA ILE A 133 6.96 -0.42 -4.36
C ILE A 133 7.15 -0.20 -2.86
N VAL A 134 6.07 0.08 -2.16
CA VAL A 134 6.05 0.21 -0.70
C VAL A 134 5.58 -1.11 -0.08
N ASP A 135 6.51 -1.84 0.53
CA ASP A 135 6.18 -3.03 1.32
C ASP A 135 5.63 -2.60 2.68
N VAL A 136 4.43 -3.06 3.01
CA VAL A 136 3.76 -2.76 4.28
C VAL A 136 3.46 -4.03 5.08
N ALA A 137 3.87 -5.18 4.58
CA ALA A 137 3.72 -6.45 5.29
C ALA A 137 4.77 -6.57 6.41
N LYS A 138 4.50 -7.44 7.36
CA LYS A 138 5.39 -7.70 8.51
C LYS A 138 5.83 -9.15 8.47
N GLY A 139 7.13 -9.39 8.67
CA GLY A 139 7.70 -10.73 8.72
C GLY A 139 9.01 -10.88 7.98
N ILE A 140 9.43 -12.13 7.88
CA ILE A 140 10.57 -12.61 7.09
C ILE A 140 10.16 -13.90 6.36
N GLU A 141 10.87 -14.26 5.31
CA GLU A 141 10.68 -15.54 4.62
C GLU A 141 11.30 -16.67 5.44
N GLU A 142 10.52 -17.66 5.83
CA GLU A 142 11.00 -18.75 6.68
C GLU A 142 12.10 -19.59 6.04
N SER A 143 12.01 -19.84 4.73
CA SER A 143 12.92 -20.71 4.00
C SER A 143 14.30 -20.11 3.75
N THR A 144 14.39 -18.79 3.57
CA THR A 144 15.63 -18.08 3.20
C THR A 144 16.12 -17.12 4.27
N LEU A 145 15.27 -16.79 5.25
CA LEU A 145 15.47 -15.75 6.27
C LEU A 145 15.62 -14.33 5.67
N MET A 146 15.23 -14.15 4.42
CA MET A 146 15.23 -12.84 3.77
C MET A 146 14.13 -11.94 4.32
N THR A 147 14.42 -10.65 4.38
CA THR A 147 13.37 -9.64 4.59
C THR A 147 12.41 -9.63 3.39
N LEU A 148 11.21 -9.10 3.59
CA LEU A 148 10.22 -9.04 2.51
C LEU A 148 10.68 -8.10 1.40
N SER A 149 11.38 -7.00 1.71
CA SER A 149 11.98 -6.11 0.73
C SER A 149 13.02 -6.84 -0.14
N GLN A 150 13.89 -7.65 0.44
CA GLN A 150 14.85 -8.46 -0.32
C GLN A 150 14.17 -9.45 -1.27
N GLN A 151 13.03 -10.04 -0.86
CA GLN A 151 12.23 -10.89 -1.77
C GLN A 151 11.68 -10.10 -2.95
N ILE A 152 11.16 -8.91 -2.69
CA ILE A 152 10.60 -8.03 -3.72
C ILE A 152 11.70 -7.62 -4.71
N GLU A 153 12.87 -7.20 -4.21
CA GLU A 153 14.02 -6.83 -5.02
C GLU A 153 14.53 -7.99 -5.89
N GLN A 154 14.48 -9.24 -5.39
CA GLN A 154 14.84 -10.40 -6.18
C GLN A 154 13.86 -10.69 -7.32
N GLU A 155 12.56 -10.55 -7.08
CA GLU A 155 11.52 -10.85 -8.09
C GLU A 155 11.28 -9.68 -9.05
N ILE A 156 11.58 -8.45 -8.61
CA ILE A 156 11.36 -7.20 -9.36
C ILE A 156 12.61 -6.31 -9.26
N PRO A 157 13.73 -6.71 -9.86
CA PRO A 157 15.00 -5.98 -9.73
C PRO A 157 14.98 -4.57 -10.35
N GLN A 158 13.99 -4.26 -11.19
CA GLN A 158 13.80 -2.95 -11.79
C GLN A 158 13.04 -1.95 -10.89
N ALA A 159 12.50 -2.39 -9.74
CA ALA A 159 11.74 -1.54 -8.85
C ALA A 159 12.61 -0.86 -7.78
N ASP A 160 12.16 0.31 -7.32
CA ASP A 160 12.68 0.95 -6.11
C ASP A 160 11.81 0.51 -4.92
N VAL A 161 12.39 -0.24 -3.97
CA VAL A 161 11.66 -0.79 -2.84
C VAL A 161 11.81 0.08 -1.60
N ALA A 162 10.69 0.43 -0.98
CA ALA A 162 10.64 1.07 0.32
C ALA A 162 9.80 0.23 1.30
N VAL A 163 10.10 0.32 2.58
CA VAL A 163 9.38 -0.40 3.65
C VAL A 163 8.68 0.60 4.55
N LEU A 164 7.38 0.38 4.79
CA LEU A 164 6.61 1.12 5.77
C LEU A 164 6.21 0.17 6.90
N SER A 165 6.67 0.47 8.12
CA SER A 165 6.40 -0.36 9.29
C SER A 165 6.14 0.51 10.53
N GLY A 166 5.74 -0.10 11.64
CA GLY A 166 5.52 0.59 12.90
C GLY A 166 4.42 -0.04 13.75
N PRO A 167 4.14 0.53 14.93
CA PRO A 167 3.03 0.12 15.79
C PRO A 167 1.70 0.63 15.20
N SER A 168 1.19 -0.08 14.19
CA SER A 168 0.00 0.33 13.42
C SER A 168 -1.03 -0.79 13.39
N HIS A 169 -2.29 -0.44 13.66
CA HIS A 169 -3.45 -1.30 13.57
C HIS A 169 -4.39 -0.84 12.46
N ALA A 170 -4.86 -1.78 11.65
CA ALA A 170 -5.72 -1.49 10.51
C ALA A 170 -7.03 -0.78 10.91
N GLU A 171 -7.60 -1.19 12.02
CA GLU A 171 -8.84 -0.63 12.56
C GLU A 171 -8.69 0.83 12.97
N GLU A 172 -7.56 1.19 13.55
CA GLU A 172 -7.26 2.57 13.95
C GLU A 172 -7.06 3.46 12.73
N VAL A 173 -6.25 3.01 11.77
CA VAL A 173 -6.00 3.75 10.52
C VAL A 173 -7.27 3.87 9.68
N GLY A 174 -8.06 2.80 9.57
CA GLY A 174 -9.33 2.79 8.85
C GLY A 174 -10.35 3.78 9.42
N ARG A 175 -10.33 4.00 10.74
CA ARG A 175 -11.15 5.00 11.44
C ARG A 175 -10.54 6.41 11.46
N GLY A 176 -9.31 6.57 10.94
CA GLY A 176 -8.62 7.86 10.90
C GLY A 176 -7.99 8.27 12.22
N LEU A 177 -7.68 7.32 13.11
CA LEU A 177 -6.97 7.60 14.35
C LEU A 177 -5.48 7.86 14.11
N PRO A 178 -4.83 8.67 14.95
CA PRO A 178 -3.39 8.92 14.86
C PRO A 178 -2.56 7.63 14.92
N THR A 179 -1.65 7.47 13.97
CA THR A 179 -0.80 6.28 13.89
C THR A 179 0.63 6.69 13.54
N ILE A 180 1.61 6.08 14.20
CA ILE A 180 3.03 6.32 13.93
C ILE A 180 3.55 5.21 13.03
N VAL A 181 4.24 5.58 11.96
CA VAL A 181 4.92 4.66 11.06
C VAL A 181 6.34 5.14 10.78
N VAL A 182 7.21 4.18 10.46
CA VAL A 182 8.60 4.40 10.05
C VAL A 182 8.73 3.95 8.62
N VAL A 183 9.45 4.70 7.83
CA VAL A 183 9.76 4.38 6.44
C VAL A 183 11.26 4.22 6.29
N GLY A 184 11.68 3.17 5.57
CA GLY A 184 13.05 2.90 5.17
C GLY A 184 13.11 2.53 3.68
N SER A 185 14.20 2.87 3.03
CA SER A 185 14.55 2.50 1.66
C SER A 185 16.05 2.29 1.55
#